data_a57bcf16065678c462f26a01420b0df3
#
_entry.id   a57bcf16065678c462f26a01420b0df3
#
_cell.length_a   1.000
_cell.length_b   1.000
_cell.length_c   1.000
_cell.angle_alpha   90.00
_cell.angle_beta   90.00
_cell.angle_gamma   90.00
#
_symmetry.space_group_name_H-M   'P 1'
#
loop_
_entity.id
_entity.type
_entity.pdbx_description
1 polymer ?
#
loop_
_entity_poly.entity_id
_entity_poly.type
_entity_poly.pdbx_seq_one_letter_code
_entity_poly.pdbx_strand_id
1 'polypeptide(L)'
;MENINAFEALGMTPKNGKLTPEQIKKVKSLGCLRDKRRDKRFEDIFNVRVITGNGKITSAEHKTVAEAAELFGSSEITLTTRMTLEIQGVPYDKIPSLIMFLKERGLETGGTGAKVRPVVSCKSTTCQFGLIDTFSLSQKIHESFFVGYGDVALPHKFKIAVGGCPNNCVKPDLNDFGVIGQRIFTPDKDKCRGCKKCIIAANCPMKAPSLVDGKIHIDPEICNHCGRCHKKCPFGAFNEAASGYKVCIGGRWGKKTAMGKPLSKIFTSEEEVLDILEKTILLFRDEGIKGERFADTVNRLGFDYVEKKLIGE
;
A
#
# COMPACT_ATOMS: atom_id res chain seq x y z
N MET A 1 20.14 -2.58 -35.03
CA MET A 1 20.25 -4.05 -34.90
C MET A 1 20.14 -4.52 -33.43
N GLU A 2 20.56 -3.75 -32.44
CA GLU A 2 20.43 -4.12 -30.99
C GLU A 2 18.97 -4.25 -30.49
N ASN A 3 18.03 -3.49 -31.03
CA ASN A 3 16.63 -3.52 -30.61
C ASN A 3 15.88 -4.83 -31.00
N ILE A 4 16.28 -5.51 -32.07
CA ILE A 4 15.65 -6.76 -32.53
C ILE A 4 15.97 -7.89 -31.55
N ASN A 5 17.21 -7.97 -31.06
CA ASN A 5 17.64 -8.98 -30.10
C ASN A 5 16.93 -8.88 -28.74
N ALA A 6 16.59 -7.66 -28.29
CA ALA A 6 15.84 -7.47 -27.05
C ALA A 6 14.38 -7.94 -27.16
N PHE A 7 13.74 -7.76 -28.30
CA PHE A 7 12.40 -8.29 -28.56
C PHE A 7 12.39 -9.82 -28.69
N GLU A 8 13.36 -10.39 -29.38
CA GLU A 8 13.51 -11.84 -29.52
C GLU A 8 13.80 -12.51 -28.17
N ALA A 9 14.68 -11.94 -27.36
CA ALA A 9 14.99 -12.42 -26.02
C ALA A 9 13.76 -12.44 -25.09
N LEU A 10 12.83 -11.47 -25.27
CA LEU A 10 11.56 -11.43 -24.54
C LEU A 10 10.44 -12.21 -25.25
N GLY A 11 10.68 -12.81 -26.44
CA GLY A 11 9.68 -13.52 -27.25
C GLY A 11 8.51 -12.62 -27.66
N MET A 12 8.81 -11.36 -28.01
CA MET A 12 7.80 -10.30 -28.20
C MET A 12 7.70 -9.81 -29.65
N THR A 13 8.37 -10.45 -30.62
CA THR A 13 8.37 -10.04 -32.02
C THR A 13 6.96 -10.06 -32.62
N PRO A 14 6.44 -8.96 -33.21
CA PRO A 14 5.13 -8.93 -33.83
C PRO A 14 5.06 -9.91 -35.03
N LYS A 15 3.98 -10.68 -35.11
CA LYS A 15 3.70 -11.48 -36.31
C LYS A 15 2.79 -10.69 -37.24
N ASN A 16 3.24 -10.49 -38.49
CA ASN A 16 2.50 -9.79 -39.55
C ASN A 16 2.03 -8.36 -39.19
N GLY A 17 2.83 -7.61 -38.42
CA GLY A 17 2.57 -6.20 -38.10
C GLY A 17 1.40 -5.94 -37.14
N LYS A 18 0.77 -6.98 -36.58
CA LYS A 18 -0.29 -6.85 -35.55
C LYS A 18 0.08 -7.58 -34.28
N LEU A 19 -0.23 -6.96 -33.14
CA LEU A 19 -0.04 -7.58 -31.84
C LEU A 19 -1.09 -8.67 -31.58
N THR A 20 -0.62 -9.85 -31.18
CA THR A 20 -1.48 -10.93 -30.73
C THR A 20 -1.99 -10.65 -29.30
N PRO A 21 -3.13 -11.24 -28.91
CA PRO A 21 -3.62 -11.15 -27.52
C PRO A 21 -2.61 -11.63 -26.48
N GLU A 22 -1.76 -12.60 -26.83
CA GLU A 22 -0.70 -13.14 -25.98
C GLU A 22 0.42 -12.14 -25.76
N GLN A 23 0.85 -11.45 -26.82
CA GLN A 23 1.84 -10.38 -26.75
C GLN A 23 1.34 -9.23 -25.87
N ILE A 24 0.08 -8.80 -26.07
CA ILE A 24 -0.56 -7.78 -25.24
C ILE A 24 -0.61 -8.21 -23.76
N LYS A 25 -0.92 -9.48 -23.49
CA LYS A 25 -0.94 -10.03 -22.12
C LYS A 25 0.46 -10.05 -21.51
N LYS A 26 1.48 -10.39 -22.29
CA LYS A 26 2.88 -10.44 -21.86
C LYS A 26 3.39 -9.05 -21.48
N VAL A 27 3.26 -8.05 -22.34
CA VAL A 27 3.67 -6.66 -22.01
C VAL A 27 2.87 -6.09 -20.84
N LYS A 28 1.61 -6.47 -20.71
CA LYS A 28 0.80 -6.09 -19.55
C LYS A 28 1.40 -6.63 -18.24
N SER A 29 1.95 -7.85 -18.22
CA SER A 29 2.60 -8.39 -17.02
C SER A 29 3.86 -7.61 -16.64
N LEU A 30 4.50 -6.95 -17.58
CA LEU A 30 5.66 -6.07 -17.39
C LEU A 30 5.29 -4.63 -16.96
N GLY A 31 4.01 -4.34 -16.74
CA GLY A 31 3.55 -3.01 -16.33
C GLY A 31 3.07 -2.12 -17.50
N CYS A 32 3.07 -2.63 -18.73
CA CYS A 32 2.67 -1.86 -19.90
C CYS A 32 1.16 -2.00 -20.13
N LEU A 33 0.44 -0.91 -20.04
CA LEU A 33 -1.01 -0.85 -20.23
C LEU A 33 -1.30 -0.26 -21.60
N ARG A 34 -1.99 -1.02 -22.46
CA ARG A 34 -2.37 -0.55 -23.81
C ARG A 34 -3.19 0.74 -23.70
N ASP A 35 -2.79 1.75 -24.45
CA ASP A 35 -3.59 2.96 -24.60
C ASP A 35 -4.91 2.62 -25.29
N LYS A 36 -6.01 3.03 -24.68
CA LYS A 36 -7.36 2.75 -25.19
C LYS A 36 -8.09 4.03 -25.59
N ARG A 37 -7.37 5.09 -25.95
CA ARG A 37 -8.01 6.22 -26.60
C ARG A 37 -8.83 5.70 -27.77
N ARG A 38 -10.01 6.30 -28.04
CA ARG A 38 -10.94 5.89 -29.12
C ARG A 38 -10.43 6.22 -30.53
N ASP A 39 -9.12 6.28 -30.69
CA ASP A 39 -8.45 6.62 -31.93
C ASP A 39 -7.53 5.46 -32.34
N LYS A 40 -7.77 4.90 -33.52
CA LYS A 40 -7.01 3.75 -34.06
C LYS A 40 -5.50 4.03 -34.19
N ARG A 41 -5.09 5.30 -34.23
CA ARG A 41 -3.67 5.69 -34.23
C ARG A 41 -2.92 5.26 -32.97
N PHE A 42 -3.63 4.92 -31.89
CA PHE A 42 -3.07 4.49 -30.61
C PHE A 42 -3.18 2.97 -30.40
N GLU A 43 -3.42 2.19 -31.44
CA GLU A 43 -3.65 0.73 -31.30
C GLU A 43 -2.47 -0.01 -30.67
N ASP A 44 -1.23 0.39 -31.00
CA ASP A 44 0.02 -0.23 -30.53
C ASP A 44 0.83 0.71 -29.62
N ILE A 45 0.15 1.64 -28.97
CA ILE A 45 0.71 2.55 -27.98
C ILE A 45 0.38 2.06 -26.58
N PHE A 46 1.33 2.23 -25.67
CA PHE A 46 1.25 1.76 -24.29
C PHE A 46 1.63 2.85 -23.30
N ASN A 47 1.09 2.74 -22.09
CA ASN A 47 1.49 3.52 -20.93
C ASN A 47 2.28 2.58 -20.02
N VAL A 48 3.55 2.90 -19.74
CA VAL A 48 4.48 2.02 -19.04
C VAL A 48 4.63 2.47 -17.60
N ARG A 49 4.26 1.58 -16.68
CA ARG A 49 4.30 1.84 -15.24
C ARG A 49 5.69 1.62 -14.68
N VAL A 50 6.25 2.67 -14.08
CA VAL A 50 7.52 2.65 -13.34
C VAL A 50 7.22 2.53 -11.85
N ILE A 51 7.88 1.60 -11.17
CA ILE A 51 7.73 1.38 -9.74
C ILE A 51 8.58 2.42 -9.00
N THR A 52 8.00 3.05 -7.99
CA THR A 52 8.69 3.97 -7.07
C THR A 52 8.99 3.29 -5.74
N GLY A 53 9.78 3.90 -4.88
CA GLY A 53 9.98 3.47 -3.50
C GLY A 53 8.74 3.70 -2.62
N ASN A 54 7.61 3.10 -3.00
CA ASN A 54 6.33 3.11 -2.25
C ASN A 54 5.78 4.52 -1.98
N GLY A 55 5.94 5.43 -2.93
CA GLY A 55 5.53 6.84 -2.82
C GLY A 55 6.69 7.81 -2.57
N LYS A 56 7.91 7.29 -2.53
CA LYS A 56 9.15 8.08 -2.50
C LYS A 56 9.94 7.83 -3.77
N ILE A 57 10.56 8.87 -4.30
CA ILE A 57 11.46 8.81 -5.46
C ILE A 57 12.56 9.84 -5.26
N THR A 58 13.79 9.51 -5.59
CA THR A 58 14.91 10.46 -5.57
C THR A 58 14.84 11.40 -6.77
N SER A 59 15.52 12.54 -6.66
CA SER A 59 15.63 13.48 -7.78
C SER A 59 16.36 12.87 -8.99
N ALA A 60 17.32 11.98 -8.78
CA ALA A 60 18.02 11.26 -9.83
C ALA A 60 17.10 10.29 -10.58
N GLU A 61 16.35 9.45 -9.83
CA GLU A 61 15.36 8.55 -10.41
C GLU A 61 14.26 9.30 -11.17
N HIS A 62 13.80 10.45 -10.62
CA HIS A 62 12.80 11.27 -11.28
C HIS A 62 13.30 11.86 -12.61
N LYS A 63 14.56 12.31 -12.66
CA LYS A 63 15.22 12.73 -13.90
C LYS A 63 15.31 11.60 -14.91
N THR A 64 15.69 10.39 -14.48
CA THR A 64 15.73 9.21 -15.34
C THR A 64 14.36 8.89 -15.95
N VAL A 65 13.28 9.01 -15.18
CA VAL A 65 11.92 8.79 -15.71
C VAL A 65 11.54 9.88 -16.71
N ALA A 66 11.93 11.14 -16.47
CA ALA A 66 11.70 12.25 -17.40
C ALA A 66 12.43 12.02 -18.74
N GLU A 67 13.72 11.69 -18.67
CA GLU A 67 14.52 11.34 -19.86
C GLU A 67 13.93 10.15 -20.62
N ALA A 68 13.50 9.11 -19.91
CA ALA A 68 12.85 7.96 -20.52
C ALA A 68 11.54 8.32 -21.23
N ALA A 69 10.75 9.25 -20.66
CA ALA A 69 9.53 9.73 -21.30
C ALA A 69 9.80 10.51 -22.59
N GLU A 70 10.87 11.30 -22.63
CA GLU A 70 11.31 12.05 -23.81
C GLU A 70 11.83 11.13 -24.91
N LEU A 71 12.65 10.12 -24.57
CA LEU A 71 13.27 9.22 -25.53
C LEU A 71 12.31 8.17 -26.12
N PHE A 72 11.42 7.64 -25.29
CA PHE A 72 10.62 6.46 -25.64
C PHE A 72 9.12 6.71 -25.70
N GLY A 73 8.62 7.78 -25.12
CA GLY A 73 7.19 8.08 -25.00
C GLY A 73 6.77 9.39 -25.64
N SER A 74 5.70 9.97 -25.11
CA SER A 74 5.15 11.28 -25.55
C SER A 74 5.65 12.47 -24.72
N SER A 75 6.73 12.32 -23.96
CA SER A 75 7.24 13.32 -23.00
C SER A 75 6.26 13.66 -21.86
N GLU A 76 5.27 12.79 -21.63
CA GLU A 76 4.28 12.93 -20.58
C GLU A 76 4.42 11.83 -19.53
N ILE A 77 4.28 12.20 -18.26
CA ILE A 77 4.31 11.29 -17.11
C ILE A 77 3.04 11.49 -16.29
N THR A 78 2.36 10.39 -15.97
CA THR A 78 1.16 10.41 -15.15
C THR A 78 1.44 9.83 -13.76
N LEU A 79 0.99 10.50 -12.72
CA LEU A 79 0.99 10.00 -11.34
C LEU A 79 -0.21 9.08 -11.13
N THR A 80 0.03 7.87 -10.63
CA THR A 80 -1.05 6.93 -10.35
C THR A 80 -1.50 6.97 -8.90
N THR A 81 -2.71 6.51 -8.62
CA THR A 81 -3.21 6.37 -7.23
C THR A 81 -2.48 5.31 -6.41
N ARG A 82 -1.57 4.52 -7.05
CA ARG A 82 -0.68 3.56 -6.37
C ARG A 82 0.72 4.13 -6.17
N MET A 83 0.88 5.45 -6.29
CA MET A 83 2.15 6.16 -6.12
C MET A 83 3.26 5.65 -7.06
N THR A 84 2.87 5.07 -8.20
CA THR A 84 3.77 4.74 -9.30
C THR A 84 3.67 5.82 -10.36
N LEU A 85 4.68 5.92 -11.22
CA LEU A 85 4.67 6.79 -12.40
C LEU A 85 4.24 5.98 -13.62
N GLU A 86 3.63 6.60 -14.60
CA GLU A 86 3.38 5.99 -15.91
C GLU A 86 3.90 6.91 -17.01
N ILE A 87 4.86 6.39 -17.80
CA ILE A 87 5.35 7.02 -19.03
C ILE A 87 4.28 6.80 -20.09
N GLN A 88 3.77 7.89 -20.65
CA GLN A 88 2.67 7.86 -21.60
C GLN A 88 3.17 7.71 -23.03
N GLY A 89 2.34 7.12 -23.90
CA GLY A 89 2.51 7.18 -25.33
C GLY A 89 3.70 6.37 -25.89
N VAL A 90 4.08 5.28 -25.24
CA VAL A 90 5.21 4.42 -25.66
C VAL A 90 4.78 3.46 -26.78
N PRO A 91 5.37 3.55 -27.98
CA PRO A 91 5.17 2.57 -29.03
C PRO A 91 5.61 1.17 -28.61
N TYR A 92 4.93 0.15 -29.10
CA TYR A 92 5.23 -1.24 -28.74
C TYR A 92 6.69 -1.64 -28.99
N ASP A 93 7.24 -1.25 -30.11
CA ASP A 93 8.63 -1.53 -30.52
C ASP A 93 9.68 -0.86 -29.62
N LYS A 94 9.33 0.21 -28.92
CA LYS A 94 10.19 0.90 -27.97
C LYS A 94 10.15 0.33 -26.55
N ILE A 95 9.19 -0.52 -26.21
CA ILE A 95 9.00 -1.05 -24.85
C ILE A 95 10.26 -1.76 -24.32
N PRO A 96 10.92 -2.68 -25.06
CA PRO A 96 12.11 -3.37 -24.54
C PRO A 96 13.27 -2.41 -24.24
N SER A 97 13.53 -1.48 -25.15
CA SER A 97 14.59 -0.47 -24.95
C SER A 97 14.30 0.42 -23.74
N LEU A 98 13.04 0.81 -23.55
CA LEU A 98 12.62 1.56 -22.37
C LEU A 98 12.84 0.75 -21.07
N ILE A 99 12.43 -0.51 -21.04
CA ILE A 99 12.59 -1.37 -19.85
C ILE A 99 14.08 -1.55 -19.53
N MET A 100 14.92 -1.79 -20.52
CA MET A 100 16.37 -1.90 -20.34
C MET A 100 16.98 -0.60 -19.82
N PHE A 101 16.63 0.54 -20.43
CA PHE A 101 17.08 1.86 -20.00
C PHE A 101 16.77 2.16 -18.53
N LEU A 102 15.55 1.83 -18.07
CA LEU A 102 15.14 1.99 -16.69
C LEU A 102 15.87 1.03 -15.75
N LYS A 103 16.01 -0.24 -16.15
CA LYS A 103 16.66 -1.28 -15.35
C LYS A 103 18.14 -0.99 -15.11
N GLU A 104 18.87 -0.54 -16.12
CA GLU A 104 20.28 -0.14 -16.01
C GLU A 104 20.50 1.01 -15.04
N ARG A 105 19.44 1.78 -14.75
CA ARG A 105 19.43 2.92 -13.80
C ARG A 105 18.72 2.60 -12.49
N GLY A 106 18.51 1.31 -12.21
CA GLY A 106 17.92 0.84 -10.94
C GLY A 106 16.41 1.01 -10.82
N LEU A 107 15.70 1.29 -11.91
CA LEU A 107 14.24 1.43 -11.93
C LEU A 107 13.59 0.19 -12.56
N GLU A 108 12.45 -0.20 -12.03
CA GLU A 108 11.68 -1.35 -12.49
C GLU A 108 10.31 -0.94 -13.03
N THR A 109 9.80 -1.76 -13.94
CA THR A 109 8.42 -1.66 -14.43
C THR A 109 7.57 -2.81 -13.88
N GLY A 110 6.24 -2.62 -13.78
CA GLY A 110 5.40 -3.71 -13.25
C GLY A 110 4.09 -3.27 -12.61
N GLY A 111 3.72 -4.00 -11.57
CA GLY A 111 2.59 -3.64 -10.71
C GLY A 111 1.22 -3.87 -11.34
N THR A 112 1.07 -4.85 -12.25
CA THR A 112 -0.20 -5.21 -12.90
C THR A 112 -0.56 -6.69 -12.64
N GLY A 113 -1.73 -7.11 -13.06
CA GLY A 113 -2.14 -8.53 -12.97
C GLY A 113 -2.83 -8.93 -11.66
N ALA A 114 -3.03 -10.23 -11.50
CA ALA A 114 -3.63 -10.87 -10.33
C ALA A 114 -2.52 -11.28 -9.35
N LYS A 115 -1.85 -10.30 -8.78
CA LYS A 115 -0.68 -10.40 -7.91
C LYS A 115 -0.74 -9.31 -6.83
N VAL A 116 0.20 -9.33 -5.91
CA VAL A 116 0.46 -8.20 -5.02
C VAL A 116 0.77 -6.96 -5.86
N ARG A 117 0.17 -5.84 -5.48
CA ARG A 117 0.31 -4.55 -6.19
C ARG A 117 1.36 -3.68 -5.50
N PRO A 118 1.91 -2.67 -6.20
CA PRO A 118 2.81 -1.71 -5.57
C PRO A 118 2.23 -1.20 -4.26
N VAL A 119 3.04 -1.20 -3.22
CA VAL A 119 2.65 -0.76 -1.88
C VAL A 119 2.43 0.75 -1.87
N VAL A 120 1.39 1.20 -1.20
CA VAL A 120 1.15 2.63 -0.99
C VAL A 120 1.58 2.98 0.43
N SER A 121 2.41 4.00 0.59
CA SER A 121 2.87 4.47 1.89
C SER A 121 2.63 5.97 2.03
N CYS A 122 2.22 6.41 3.22
CA CYS A 122 2.24 7.84 3.51
C CYS A 122 3.63 8.30 3.96
N LYS A 123 3.87 9.62 3.96
CA LYS A 123 5.15 10.21 4.38
C LYS A 123 5.37 10.26 5.90
N SER A 124 4.79 9.34 6.67
CA SER A 124 4.78 9.40 8.15
C SER A 124 6.16 9.57 8.77
N THR A 125 7.17 8.90 8.20
CA THR A 125 8.58 9.02 8.65
C THR A 125 9.06 10.47 8.77
N THR A 126 8.54 11.36 7.93
CA THR A 126 8.90 12.80 7.92
C THR A 126 7.73 13.70 8.31
N CYS A 127 6.63 13.14 8.82
CA CYS A 127 5.41 13.87 9.17
C CYS A 127 5.35 14.16 10.67
N GLN A 128 4.97 15.39 11.04
CA GLN A 128 4.76 15.78 12.45
C GLN A 128 3.72 14.93 13.20
N PHE A 129 2.81 14.26 12.49
CA PHE A 129 1.80 13.36 13.05
C PHE A 129 2.20 11.89 12.95
N GLY A 130 3.38 11.58 12.40
CA GLY A 130 3.86 10.22 12.22
C GLY A 130 4.05 9.49 13.56
N LEU A 131 3.56 8.26 13.63
CA LEU A 131 3.68 7.39 14.82
C LEU A 131 4.58 6.18 14.55
N ILE A 132 4.77 5.82 13.29
CA ILE A 132 5.60 4.71 12.83
C ILE A 132 6.45 5.12 11.63
N ASP A 133 7.52 4.41 11.35
CA ASP A 133 8.32 4.55 10.13
C ASP A 133 7.65 3.80 8.96
N THR A 134 6.85 4.55 8.19
CA THR A 134 6.13 3.99 7.06
C THR A 134 7.03 3.68 5.88
N PHE A 135 8.15 4.37 5.71
CA PHE A 135 9.09 4.08 4.61
C PHE A 135 9.84 2.79 4.86
N SER A 136 10.32 2.53 6.09
CA SER A 136 10.95 1.27 6.47
C SER A 136 9.98 0.10 6.29
N LEU A 137 8.81 0.16 6.92
CA LEU A 137 7.83 -0.93 6.85
C LEU A 137 7.36 -1.20 5.41
N SER A 138 7.06 -0.15 4.63
CA SER A 138 6.62 -0.35 3.25
C SER A 138 7.72 -0.91 2.34
N GLN A 139 8.99 -0.61 2.63
CA GLN A 139 10.11 -1.19 1.89
C GLN A 139 10.27 -2.68 2.21
N LYS A 140 10.22 -3.08 3.48
CA LYS A 140 10.21 -4.50 3.87
C LYS A 140 9.04 -5.26 3.21
N ILE A 141 7.84 -4.67 3.20
CA ILE A 141 6.67 -5.25 2.52
C ILE A 141 6.91 -5.38 1.01
N HIS A 142 7.51 -4.36 0.39
CA HIS A 142 7.83 -4.37 -1.04
C HIS A 142 8.80 -5.51 -1.38
N GLU A 143 9.90 -5.62 -0.66
CA GLU A 143 10.92 -6.63 -0.88
C GLU A 143 10.35 -8.06 -0.65
N SER A 144 9.64 -8.28 0.45
CA SER A 144 9.13 -9.60 0.80
C SER A 144 7.96 -10.04 -0.08
N PHE A 145 7.03 -9.15 -0.42
CA PHE A 145 5.74 -9.57 -1.01
C PHE A 145 5.48 -9.02 -2.42
N PHE A 146 5.96 -7.83 -2.77
CA PHE A 146 5.83 -7.37 -4.16
C PHE A 146 6.88 -8.03 -5.05
N VAL A 147 8.13 -8.05 -4.61
CA VAL A 147 9.25 -8.71 -5.30
C VAL A 147 9.24 -10.20 -4.98
N GLY A 148 9.33 -10.58 -3.70
CA GLY A 148 9.46 -11.98 -3.27
C GLY A 148 8.30 -12.89 -3.69
N TYR A 149 7.07 -12.37 -3.73
CA TYR A 149 5.90 -13.08 -4.27
C TYR A 149 5.56 -12.69 -5.72
N GLY A 150 6.51 -12.14 -6.46
CA GLY A 150 6.33 -11.69 -7.84
C GLY A 150 5.76 -12.75 -8.78
N ASP A 151 6.03 -14.03 -8.55
CA ASP A 151 5.54 -15.16 -9.33
C ASP A 151 4.31 -15.85 -8.73
N VAL A 152 3.87 -15.43 -7.53
CA VAL A 152 2.69 -16.01 -6.89
C VAL A 152 1.43 -15.47 -7.55
N ALA A 153 0.67 -16.36 -8.19
CA ALA A 153 -0.64 -16.03 -8.76
C ALA A 153 -1.70 -16.02 -7.64
N LEU A 154 -2.44 -14.92 -7.57
CA LEU A 154 -3.55 -14.76 -6.63
C LEU A 154 -4.90 -14.84 -7.39
N PRO A 155 -6.03 -15.09 -6.70
CA PRO A 155 -7.35 -15.04 -7.33
C PRO A 155 -7.64 -13.72 -8.06
N HIS A 156 -7.18 -12.61 -7.50
CA HIS A 156 -7.23 -11.27 -8.08
C HIS A 156 -6.06 -10.42 -7.54
N LYS A 157 -5.97 -9.16 -7.98
CA LYS A 157 -5.01 -8.17 -7.43
C LYS A 157 -5.19 -8.03 -5.91
N PHE A 158 -4.07 -7.98 -5.19
CA PHE A 158 -4.01 -7.71 -3.76
C PHE A 158 -3.33 -6.37 -3.50
N LYS A 159 -3.97 -5.49 -2.78
CA LYS A 159 -3.52 -4.12 -2.53
C LYS A 159 -3.16 -3.91 -1.08
N ILE A 160 -2.01 -3.30 -0.84
CA ILE A 160 -1.50 -3.00 0.49
C ILE A 160 -1.31 -1.50 0.62
N ALA A 161 -1.64 -0.93 1.79
CA ALA A 161 -1.36 0.46 2.11
C ALA A 161 -0.89 0.61 3.56
N VAL A 162 0.14 1.45 3.76
CA VAL A 162 0.76 1.73 5.07
C VAL A 162 0.54 3.20 5.42
N GLY A 163 -0.33 3.45 6.38
CA GLY A 163 -0.61 4.75 6.97
C GLY A 163 0.09 4.92 8.32
N GLY A 164 0.71 6.06 8.55
CA GLY A 164 1.52 6.27 9.74
C GLY A 164 0.79 6.76 10.97
N CYS A 165 -0.49 7.09 10.88
CA CYS A 165 -1.32 7.52 12.00
C CYS A 165 -2.82 7.49 11.64
N PRO A 166 -3.73 7.66 12.61
CA PRO A 166 -5.18 7.66 12.39
C PRO A 166 -5.75 8.79 11.51
N ASN A 167 -4.93 9.75 11.05
CA ASN A 167 -5.37 10.72 10.02
C ASN A 167 -5.68 10.05 8.66
N ASN A 168 -5.26 8.81 8.47
CA ASN A 168 -5.69 7.93 7.37
C ASN A 168 -5.45 8.50 5.96
N CYS A 169 -4.39 9.29 5.75
CA CYS A 169 -4.13 10.05 4.52
C CYS A 169 -4.09 9.18 3.25
N VAL A 170 -3.57 7.96 3.34
CA VAL A 170 -3.49 7.00 2.21
C VAL A 170 -4.60 5.96 2.25
N LYS A 171 -5.57 6.12 3.15
CA LYS A 171 -6.76 5.28 3.29
C LYS A 171 -6.44 3.78 3.33
N PRO A 172 -5.64 3.32 4.33
CA PRO A 172 -5.26 1.92 4.43
C PRO A 172 -6.47 0.99 4.50
N ASP A 173 -7.52 1.39 5.20
CA ASP A 173 -8.79 0.67 5.37
C ASP A 173 -9.60 0.48 4.07
N LEU A 174 -9.24 1.13 2.97
CA LEU A 174 -9.80 0.89 1.63
C LEU A 174 -8.91 -0.01 0.75
N ASN A 175 -7.95 -0.71 1.34
CA ASN A 175 -7.08 -1.68 0.68
C ASN A 175 -7.37 -3.09 1.18
N ASP A 176 -6.94 -4.11 0.43
CA ASP A 176 -7.13 -5.50 0.81
C ASP A 176 -6.44 -5.79 2.17
N PHE A 177 -5.28 -5.14 2.40
CA PHE A 177 -4.57 -5.11 3.68
C PHE A 177 -4.11 -3.67 3.97
N GLY A 178 -4.46 -3.15 5.12
CA GLY A 178 -4.13 -1.80 5.55
C GLY A 178 -3.46 -1.75 6.91
N VAL A 179 -2.36 -1.02 7.03
CA VAL A 179 -1.68 -0.76 8.31
C VAL A 179 -1.90 0.69 8.70
N ILE A 180 -2.24 0.93 9.97
CA ILE A 180 -2.43 2.27 10.54
C ILE A 180 -1.59 2.36 11.81
N GLY A 181 -0.59 3.26 11.81
CA GLY A 181 0.24 3.51 12.98
C GLY A 181 -0.59 3.99 14.18
N GLN A 182 -0.25 3.47 15.34
CA GLN A 182 -0.91 3.73 16.61
C GLN A 182 0.11 4.20 17.66
N ARG A 183 -0.35 4.93 18.66
CA ARG A 183 0.37 5.22 19.91
C ARG A 183 -0.39 4.59 21.06
N ILE A 184 0.17 3.52 21.60
CA ILE A 184 -0.45 2.75 22.68
C ILE A 184 0.11 3.28 24.01
N PHE A 185 -0.78 3.58 24.93
CA PHE A 185 -0.40 3.91 26.30
C PHE A 185 -1.51 3.54 27.27
N THR A 186 -1.09 3.19 28.48
CA THR A 186 -1.98 3.06 29.64
C THR A 186 -1.76 4.25 30.53
N PRO A 187 -2.81 5.02 30.86
CA PRO A 187 -2.66 6.15 31.79
C PRO A 187 -2.18 5.68 33.15
N ASP A 188 -1.15 6.35 33.68
CA ASP A 188 -0.68 6.15 35.04
C ASP A 188 -1.69 6.80 36.01
N LYS A 189 -2.52 5.99 36.64
CA LYS A 189 -3.57 6.45 37.55
C LYS A 189 -3.00 7.06 38.84
N ASP A 190 -1.81 6.65 39.28
CA ASP A 190 -1.19 7.18 40.52
C ASP A 190 -0.72 8.60 40.30
N LYS A 191 -0.19 8.91 39.13
CA LYS A 191 0.18 10.27 38.74
C LYS A 191 -1.03 11.16 38.39
N CYS A 192 -2.19 10.58 38.14
CA CYS A 192 -3.39 11.35 37.82
C CYS A 192 -3.93 12.08 39.08
N ARG A 193 -4.08 13.39 39.01
CA ARG A 193 -4.56 14.25 40.10
C ARG A 193 -6.07 14.55 40.06
N GLY A 194 -6.83 13.99 39.10
CA GLY A 194 -8.26 14.22 38.99
C GLY A 194 -8.64 15.69 38.77
N CYS A 195 -7.93 16.39 37.90
CA CYS A 195 -8.09 17.83 37.68
C CYS A 195 -9.49 18.20 37.22
N LYS A 196 -10.18 19.17 37.86
CA LYS A 196 -11.50 19.68 37.44
C LYS A 196 -11.56 20.07 35.96
N LYS A 197 -10.45 20.58 35.41
CA LYS A 197 -10.25 20.85 33.97
C LYS A 197 -9.08 20.00 33.49
N CYS A 198 -9.38 18.79 33.06
CA CYS A 198 -8.37 17.88 32.54
C CYS A 198 -7.95 18.30 31.13
N ILE A 199 -6.69 18.68 30.94
CA ILE A 199 -6.14 19.10 29.65
C ILE A 199 -6.19 17.98 28.59
N ILE A 200 -6.08 16.71 29.03
CA ILE A 200 -6.16 15.55 28.14
C ILE A 200 -7.60 15.41 27.59
N ALA A 201 -8.60 15.46 28.46
CA ALA A 201 -10.00 15.37 28.05
C ALA A 201 -10.41 16.57 27.18
N ALA A 202 -9.99 17.78 27.55
CA ALA A 202 -10.33 19.01 26.83
C ALA A 202 -9.73 19.04 25.39
N ASN A 203 -8.54 18.45 25.18
CA ASN A 203 -7.85 18.48 23.88
C ASN A 203 -8.01 17.20 23.04
N CYS A 204 -8.76 16.20 23.52
CA CYS A 204 -8.97 14.98 22.76
C CYS A 204 -9.98 15.19 21.63
N PRO A 205 -9.60 15.03 20.35
CA PRO A 205 -10.53 15.23 19.23
C PRO A 205 -11.63 14.14 19.19
N MET A 206 -11.34 12.97 19.77
CA MET A 206 -12.26 11.84 19.84
C MET A 206 -13.17 11.88 21.09
N LYS A 207 -12.87 12.75 22.07
CA LYS A 207 -13.58 12.82 23.37
C LYS A 207 -13.56 11.47 24.14
N ALA A 208 -12.56 10.63 23.90
CA ALA A 208 -12.40 9.34 24.56
C ALA A 208 -12.01 9.43 26.05
N PRO A 209 -11.20 10.42 26.51
CA PRO A 209 -10.83 10.54 27.93
C PRO A 209 -11.96 11.17 28.78
N SER A 210 -12.25 10.57 29.91
CA SER A 210 -13.16 11.06 30.95
C SER A 210 -12.55 10.89 32.34
N LEU A 211 -13.13 11.50 33.34
CA LEU A 211 -12.77 11.25 34.75
C LEU A 211 -13.81 10.29 35.36
N VAL A 212 -13.34 9.17 35.88
CA VAL A 212 -14.13 8.18 36.59
C VAL A 212 -13.49 8.05 37.98
N ASP A 213 -14.25 8.22 39.02
CA ASP A 213 -13.77 8.20 40.43
C ASP A 213 -12.54 9.09 40.68
N GLY A 214 -12.54 10.28 40.06
CA GLY A 214 -11.45 11.23 40.20
C GLY A 214 -10.13 10.85 39.47
N LYS A 215 -10.14 9.82 38.64
CA LYS A 215 -9.01 9.37 37.85
C LYS A 215 -9.34 9.37 36.37
N ILE A 216 -8.31 9.57 35.56
CA ILE A 216 -8.48 9.53 34.09
C ILE A 216 -8.79 8.11 33.62
N HIS A 217 -9.82 8.00 32.82
CA HIS A 217 -10.21 6.81 32.06
C HIS A 217 -10.19 7.13 30.57
N ILE A 218 -9.77 6.20 29.73
CA ILE A 218 -9.87 6.30 28.27
C ILE A 218 -10.83 5.22 27.79
N ASP A 219 -11.89 5.63 27.13
CA ASP A 219 -12.81 4.71 26.47
C ASP A 219 -12.09 4.06 25.26
N PRO A 220 -11.85 2.73 25.28
CA PRO A 220 -11.15 2.03 24.21
C PRO A 220 -11.95 1.99 22.90
N GLU A 221 -13.28 2.02 22.95
CA GLU A 221 -14.13 1.99 21.76
C GLU A 221 -14.09 3.31 20.99
N ILE A 222 -13.86 4.42 21.70
CA ILE A 222 -13.80 5.76 21.11
C ILE A 222 -12.34 6.13 20.74
N CYS A 223 -11.37 5.64 21.51
CA CYS A 223 -9.96 6.01 21.33
C CYS A 223 -9.38 5.44 20.03
N ASN A 224 -8.94 6.30 19.13
CA ASN A 224 -8.26 5.91 17.90
C ASN A 224 -6.72 5.82 18.02
N HIS A 225 -6.18 5.87 19.23
CA HIS A 225 -4.75 5.79 19.51
C HIS A 225 -3.86 6.79 18.72
N CYS A 226 -4.36 8.03 18.49
CA CYS A 226 -3.63 9.07 17.74
C CYS A 226 -2.44 9.69 18.48
N GLY A 227 -2.24 9.36 19.75
CA GLY A 227 -1.10 9.82 20.53
C GLY A 227 -1.13 11.28 20.97
N ARG A 228 -2.18 12.07 20.71
CA ARG A 228 -2.23 13.50 21.06
C ARG A 228 -2.08 13.80 22.56
N CYS A 229 -2.44 12.85 23.40
CA CYS A 229 -2.30 12.95 24.85
C CYS A 229 -0.88 12.66 25.38
N HIS A 230 0.01 12.09 24.53
CA HIS A 230 1.39 11.79 24.92
C HIS A 230 2.12 13.03 25.43
N LYS A 231 2.70 12.94 26.64
CA LYS A 231 3.43 14.01 27.33
C LYS A 231 2.68 15.35 27.49
N LYS A 232 1.33 15.32 27.42
CA LYS A 232 0.53 16.54 27.60
C LYS A 232 0.04 16.73 29.03
N CYS A 233 0.00 15.66 29.84
CA CYS A 233 -0.36 15.76 31.24
C CYS A 233 0.79 16.39 32.03
N PRO A 234 0.59 17.52 32.74
CA PRO A 234 1.66 18.16 33.51
C PRO A 234 2.13 17.30 34.68
N PHE A 235 1.34 16.33 35.12
CA PHE A 235 1.67 15.39 36.19
C PHE A 235 2.26 14.08 35.68
N GLY A 236 2.47 13.95 34.36
CA GLY A 236 3.14 12.79 33.78
C GLY A 236 2.29 11.52 33.61
N ALA A 237 0.97 11.60 33.79
CA ALA A 237 0.09 10.43 33.66
C ALA A 237 0.03 9.81 32.24
N PHE A 238 0.64 10.46 31.24
CA PHE A 238 0.67 10.00 29.84
C PHE A 238 2.08 10.07 29.24
N ASN A 239 3.10 9.79 30.02
CA ASN A 239 4.49 9.92 29.56
C ASN A 239 5.01 8.68 28.86
N GLU A 240 4.54 7.49 29.24
CA GLU A 240 4.96 6.23 28.64
C GLU A 240 4.00 5.85 27.51
N ALA A 241 4.58 5.49 26.39
CA ALA A 241 3.83 5.07 25.22
C ALA A 241 4.68 4.18 24.31
N ALA A 242 4.06 3.16 23.72
CA ALA A 242 4.66 2.32 22.70
C ALA A 242 4.08 2.63 21.32
N SER A 243 4.84 2.32 20.27
CA SER A 243 4.29 2.28 18.91
C SER A 243 3.46 1.02 18.73
N GLY A 244 2.42 1.11 17.91
CA GLY A 244 1.57 -0.01 17.56
C GLY A 244 1.11 0.07 16.12
N TYR A 245 0.62 -1.05 15.61
CA TYR A 245 0.16 -1.20 14.25
C TYR A 245 -1.24 -1.80 14.26
N LYS A 246 -2.24 -0.99 13.91
CA LYS A 246 -3.60 -1.48 13.66
C LYS A 246 -3.65 -2.02 12.25
N VAL A 247 -4.06 -3.27 12.09
CA VAL A 247 -4.23 -3.91 10.78
C VAL A 247 -5.71 -3.99 10.44
N CYS A 248 -6.07 -3.53 9.23
CA CYS A 248 -7.41 -3.66 8.67
C CYS A 248 -7.34 -4.58 7.44
N ILE A 249 -8.30 -5.49 7.30
CA ILE A 249 -8.37 -6.45 6.20
C ILE A 249 -9.72 -6.37 5.47
N GLY A 250 -9.74 -6.79 4.19
CA GLY A 250 -10.95 -6.87 3.39
C GLY A 250 -11.46 -5.52 2.88
N GLY A 251 -10.65 -4.48 2.91
CA GLY A 251 -10.99 -3.20 2.30
C GLY A 251 -10.98 -3.25 0.77
N ARG A 252 -11.78 -2.39 0.16
CA ARG A 252 -11.91 -2.32 -1.30
C ARG A 252 -12.32 -0.94 -1.77
N TRP A 253 -11.62 -0.43 -2.78
CA TRP A 253 -11.98 0.79 -3.49
C TRP A 253 -12.08 0.54 -4.99
N GLY A 254 -13.21 0.92 -5.61
CA GLY A 254 -13.49 0.75 -7.02
C GLY A 254 -14.99 0.82 -7.32
N LYS A 255 -15.47 0.06 -8.33
CA LYS A 255 -16.90 -0.02 -8.68
C LYS A 255 -17.79 -0.46 -7.49
N LYS A 256 -17.24 -1.29 -6.62
CA LYS A 256 -17.81 -1.61 -5.29
C LYS A 256 -16.82 -1.11 -4.26
N THR A 257 -17.31 -0.52 -3.18
CA THR A 257 -16.53 -0.01 -2.05
C THR A 257 -16.84 -0.84 -0.82
N ALA A 258 -15.80 -1.15 -0.03
CA ALA A 258 -15.93 -1.77 1.27
C ALA A 258 -14.85 -1.21 2.19
N MET A 259 -15.22 -0.90 3.44
CA MET A 259 -14.26 -0.59 4.49
C MET A 259 -13.69 -1.89 5.03
N GLY A 260 -12.37 -1.95 5.14
CA GLY A 260 -11.68 -3.04 5.83
C GLY A 260 -12.00 -3.03 7.32
N LYS A 261 -12.22 -4.21 7.88
CA LYS A 261 -12.43 -4.37 9.32
C LYS A 261 -11.08 -4.48 10.03
N PRO A 262 -10.91 -3.83 11.19
CA PRO A 262 -9.71 -4.00 12.00
C PRO A 262 -9.68 -5.41 12.60
N LEU A 263 -8.48 -6.00 12.64
CA LEU A 263 -8.24 -7.16 13.51
C LEU A 263 -8.30 -6.72 14.97
N SER A 264 -8.74 -7.61 15.86
CA SER A 264 -8.91 -7.36 17.30
C SER A 264 -7.58 -7.04 17.99
N LYS A 265 -6.47 -7.61 17.49
CA LYS A 265 -5.11 -7.39 18.00
C LYS A 265 -4.50 -6.11 17.42
N ILE A 266 -3.86 -5.30 18.28
CA ILE A 266 -2.89 -4.27 17.87
C ILE A 266 -1.50 -4.92 17.93
N PHE A 267 -0.81 -4.92 16.79
CA PHE A 267 0.53 -5.49 16.66
C PHE A 267 1.57 -4.51 17.22
N THR A 268 2.68 -5.01 17.74
CA THR A 268 3.69 -4.20 18.45
C THR A 268 5.03 -4.13 17.72
N SER A 269 5.24 -4.97 16.72
CA SER A 269 6.44 -4.97 15.89
C SER A 269 6.14 -5.03 14.39
N GLU A 270 7.11 -4.65 13.56
CA GLU A 270 7.02 -4.77 12.10
C GLU A 270 7.03 -6.25 11.68
N GLU A 271 7.74 -7.10 12.41
CA GLU A 271 7.82 -8.54 12.16
C GLU A 271 6.44 -9.20 12.32
N GLU A 272 5.69 -8.84 13.37
CA GLU A 272 4.30 -9.29 13.53
C GLU A 272 3.42 -8.84 12.36
N VAL A 273 3.61 -7.60 11.85
CA VAL A 273 2.85 -7.10 10.70
C VAL A 273 3.20 -7.87 9.41
N LEU A 274 4.47 -8.21 9.22
CA LEU A 274 4.90 -9.00 8.06
C LEU A 274 4.33 -10.43 8.12
N ASP A 275 4.38 -11.08 9.28
CA ASP A 275 3.82 -12.43 9.50
C ASP A 275 2.31 -12.45 9.20
N ILE A 276 1.54 -11.49 9.74
CA ILE A 276 0.10 -11.44 9.51
C ILE A 276 -0.25 -11.09 8.05
N LEU A 277 0.58 -10.30 7.38
CA LEU A 277 0.43 -10.00 5.96
C LEU A 277 0.67 -11.25 5.10
N GLU A 278 1.72 -12.01 5.40
CA GLU A 278 2.01 -13.27 4.73
C GLU A 278 0.85 -14.25 4.86
N LYS A 279 0.38 -14.50 6.08
CA LYS A 279 -0.79 -15.34 6.35
C LYS A 279 -2.02 -14.88 5.58
N THR A 280 -2.23 -13.56 5.48
CA THR A 280 -3.36 -12.98 4.73
C THR A 280 -3.25 -13.25 3.23
N ILE A 281 -2.06 -13.09 2.64
CA ILE A 281 -1.81 -13.36 1.22
C ILE A 281 -1.99 -14.84 0.92
N LEU A 282 -1.45 -15.73 1.78
CA LEU A 282 -1.56 -17.18 1.61
C LEU A 282 -3.01 -17.65 1.76
N LEU A 283 -3.75 -17.15 2.75
CA LEU A 283 -5.17 -17.43 2.89
C LEU A 283 -5.95 -17.01 1.63
N PHE A 284 -5.67 -15.83 1.07
CA PHE A 284 -6.31 -15.38 -0.16
C PHE A 284 -5.93 -16.24 -1.37
N ARG A 285 -4.68 -16.70 -1.47
CA ARG A 285 -4.23 -17.62 -2.52
C ARG A 285 -5.00 -18.95 -2.45
N ASP A 286 -5.14 -19.50 -1.26
CA ASP A 286 -5.60 -20.87 -1.03
C ASP A 286 -7.14 -20.97 -0.96
N GLU A 287 -7.81 -19.98 -0.38
CA GLU A 287 -9.26 -19.99 -0.16
C GLU A 287 -10.03 -19.02 -1.07
N GLY A 288 -9.35 -18.16 -1.81
CA GLY A 288 -9.99 -17.23 -2.75
C GLY A 288 -10.37 -17.90 -4.08
N ILE A 289 -11.51 -17.52 -4.62
CA ILE A 289 -11.99 -18.02 -5.92
C ILE A 289 -11.46 -17.14 -7.05
N LYS A 290 -11.05 -17.74 -8.17
CA LYS A 290 -10.52 -17.01 -9.34
C LYS A 290 -11.45 -15.87 -9.78
N GLY A 291 -10.92 -14.65 -9.81
CA GLY A 291 -11.65 -13.42 -10.13
C GLY A 291 -12.29 -12.73 -8.92
N GLU A 292 -12.32 -13.38 -7.76
CA GLU A 292 -12.83 -12.83 -6.51
C GLU A 292 -11.82 -11.80 -5.92
N ARG A 293 -12.31 -10.69 -5.38
CA ARG A 293 -11.49 -9.76 -4.62
C ARG A 293 -11.39 -10.24 -3.17
N PHE A 294 -10.31 -9.92 -2.49
CA PHE A 294 -10.11 -10.35 -1.09
C PHE A 294 -11.27 -9.93 -0.17
N ALA A 295 -11.84 -8.73 -0.35
CA ALA A 295 -13.05 -8.32 0.34
C ALA A 295 -14.25 -9.28 0.14
N ASP A 296 -14.39 -9.81 -1.08
CA ASP A 296 -15.46 -10.77 -1.39
C ASP A 296 -15.15 -12.14 -0.74
N THR A 297 -13.87 -12.55 -0.71
CA THR A 297 -13.40 -13.76 0.01
C THR A 297 -13.69 -13.66 1.51
N VAL A 298 -13.33 -12.54 2.14
CA VAL A 298 -13.61 -12.31 3.57
C VAL A 298 -15.11 -12.33 3.87
N ASN A 299 -15.93 -11.72 3.00
CA ASN A 299 -17.39 -11.74 3.18
C ASN A 299 -17.99 -13.15 3.02
N ARG A 300 -17.47 -13.95 2.09
CA ARG A 300 -17.93 -15.33 1.85
C ARG A 300 -17.57 -16.28 2.98
N LEU A 301 -16.34 -16.16 3.50
CA LEU A 301 -15.83 -17.02 4.58
C LEU A 301 -16.35 -16.58 5.96
N GLY A 302 -16.69 -15.31 6.11
CA GLY A 302 -16.99 -14.67 7.39
C GLY A 302 -15.73 -14.05 8.03
N PHE A 303 -15.85 -12.82 8.54
CA PHE A 303 -14.72 -12.11 9.12
C PHE A 303 -14.12 -12.85 10.32
N ASP A 304 -14.96 -13.36 11.21
CA ASP A 304 -14.51 -14.06 12.44
C ASP A 304 -13.70 -15.33 12.11
N TYR A 305 -14.11 -16.08 11.08
CA TYR A 305 -13.33 -17.22 10.58
C TYR A 305 -11.96 -16.79 10.05
N VAL A 306 -11.94 -15.74 9.22
CA VAL A 306 -10.69 -15.22 8.65
C VAL A 306 -9.78 -14.69 9.76
N GLU A 307 -10.30 -13.92 10.68
CA GLU A 307 -9.55 -13.38 11.82
C GLU A 307 -8.94 -14.50 12.67
N LYS A 308 -9.74 -15.49 13.05
CA LYS A 308 -9.27 -16.66 13.80
C LYS A 308 -8.13 -17.40 13.10
N LYS A 309 -8.23 -17.57 11.77
CA LYS A 309 -7.17 -18.17 10.95
C LYS A 309 -5.89 -17.36 10.96
N LEU A 310 -6.01 -16.03 10.97
CA LEU A 310 -4.87 -15.12 10.90
C LEU A 310 -4.16 -14.95 12.24
N ILE A 311 -4.89 -14.74 13.33
CA ILE A 311 -4.30 -14.43 14.64
C ILE A 311 -4.19 -15.66 15.57
N GLY A 312 -4.80 -16.80 15.21
CA GLY A 312 -4.60 -18.08 15.91
C GLY A 312 -5.39 -18.23 17.23
N GLU A 313 -6.51 -17.53 17.37
CA GLU A 313 -7.43 -17.61 18.51
C GLU A 313 -8.72 -18.33 18.15
#